data_53b6f20295de7fd6c1ca6ec965cf5374
#
_entry.id   53b6f20295de7fd6c1ca6ec965cf5374
#
_cell.length_a   1.000
_cell.length_b   1.000
_cell.length_c   1.000
_cell.angle_alpha   90.00
_cell.angle_beta   90.00
_cell.angle_gamma   90.00
#
_symmetry.space_group_name_H-M   'P 1'
#
loop_
_entity.id
_entity.type
_entity.pdbx_description
1 polymer ?
#
loop_
_entity_poly.entity_id
_entity_poly.type
_entity_poly.pdbx_seq_one_letter_code
_entity_poly.pdbx_strand_id
1 'polypeptide(L)'
;MNLKVTTHMVDLPEIPHHNLVGLGVVALAKGDTERFQAIMAAGTHHYGEGLMVVGDSISRHWLAACANPYAVEIAEIAAVAGMPGSFLMNLSYEWACTTSVTADPSGSGNRLLRTLDWPLQGLGRNVVVATMEGAAGVYENVTWPGFAGVVTAMAPGRFSAAINQPPMRKWSPSFWLDWGINRCRLWRRRALPPVHVLRQVFDTCRTYREAKKVLSETPLAMPAFFTLSGIEPREGCVIEREEDATHVREAPASVANHWVAAHIPGRCRGIDSLGRFTLMESLGEGVLDDFSWVRSPILNSTTRLAVVAN
;
A
#
# COMPACT_ATOMS: atom_id res chain seq x y z
N MET A 1 -2.33 13.27 44.51
CA MET A 1 -2.75 14.18 43.42
C MET A 1 -3.05 13.29 42.23
N ASN A 2 -4.33 12.89 42.08
CA ASN A 2 -4.78 11.98 41.03
C ASN A 2 -4.97 12.80 39.74
N LEU A 3 -4.05 12.69 38.81
CA LEU A 3 -4.26 13.18 37.43
C LEU A 3 -5.31 12.28 36.77
N LYS A 4 -6.55 12.80 36.64
CA LYS A 4 -7.53 12.24 35.73
C LYS A 4 -7.07 12.55 34.31
N VAL A 5 -6.50 11.58 33.64
CA VAL A 5 -6.30 11.65 32.19
C VAL A 5 -7.67 11.48 31.55
N THR A 6 -8.25 12.59 31.14
CA THR A 6 -9.46 12.59 30.32
C THR A 6 -9.01 12.26 28.90
N THR A 7 -9.14 11.01 28.48
CA THR A 7 -8.99 10.62 27.09
C THR A 7 -10.16 11.21 26.33
N HIS A 8 -9.96 12.33 25.65
CA HIS A 8 -10.89 12.77 24.62
C HIS A 8 -10.78 11.76 23.49
N MET A 9 -11.74 10.86 23.40
CA MET A 9 -11.95 10.07 22.17
C MET A 9 -12.31 11.09 21.09
N VAL A 10 -11.38 11.33 20.17
CA VAL A 10 -11.67 12.05 18.94
C VAL A 10 -12.49 11.09 18.09
N ASP A 11 -13.73 11.42 17.79
CA ASP A 11 -14.53 10.65 16.88
C ASP A 11 -13.79 10.58 15.53
N LEU A 12 -13.44 9.36 15.13
CA LEU A 12 -12.83 9.14 13.82
C LEU A 12 -13.89 9.43 12.76
N PRO A 13 -13.53 10.15 11.69
CA PRO A 13 -14.47 10.41 10.62
C PRO A 13 -14.89 9.09 9.95
N GLU A 14 -16.14 8.99 9.55
CA GLU A 14 -16.61 7.88 8.73
C GLU A 14 -15.85 7.85 7.41
N ILE A 15 -15.42 6.65 7.01
CA ILE A 15 -14.73 6.43 5.73
C ILE A 15 -15.80 6.24 4.65
N PRO A 16 -15.89 7.12 3.63
CA PRO A 16 -16.89 6.99 2.56
C PRO A 16 -16.71 5.72 1.75
N HIS A 17 -17.83 5.12 1.36
CA HIS A 17 -17.88 4.00 0.44
C HIS A 17 -18.37 4.46 -0.93
N HIS A 18 -17.63 4.11 -1.99
CA HIS A 18 -17.96 4.41 -3.38
C HIS A 18 -18.11 3.13 -4.18
N ASN A 19 -19.26 2.95 -4.81
CA ASN A 19 -19.46 1.84 -5.74
C ASN A 19 -18.96 2.26 -7.14
N LEU A 20 -17.86 1.64 -7.58
CA LEU A 20 -17.20 1.89 -8.86
C LEU A 20 -17.36 0.72 -9.85
N VAL A 21 -18.24 -0.25 -9.57
CA VAL A 21 -18.54 -1.37 -10.47
C VAL A 21 -18.95 -0.84 -11.84
N GLY A 22 -18.26 -1.26 -12.89
CA GLY A 22 -18.45 -0.77 -14.25
C GLY A 22 -17.97 0.67 -14.54
N LEU A 23 -17.47 1.42 -13.54
CA LEU A 23 -17.10 2.83 -13.68
C LEU A 23 -15.59 3.09 -13.64
N GLY A 24 -14.83 2.31 -12.86
CA GLY A 24 -13.39 2.46 -12.67
C GLY A 24 -12.97 3.67 -11.80
N VAL A 25 -11.66 3.77 -11.49
CA VAL A 25 -11.11 4.77 -10.54
C VAL A 25 -11.16 6.21 -11.07
N VAL A 26 -11.30 6.42 -12.39
CA VAL A 26 -11.50 7.75 -12.97
C VAL A 26 -12.82 8.37 -12.50
N ALA A 27 -13.86 7.53 -12.33
CA ALA A 27 -15.15 7.98 -11.80
C ALA A 27 -15.02 8.45 -10.35
N LEU A 28 -14.17 7.83 -9.55
CA LEU A 28 -13.87 8.29 -8.19
C LEU A 28 -13.22 9.68 -8.19
N ALA A 29 -12.22 9.91 -9.06
CA ALA A 29 -11.57 11.21 -9.19
C ALA A 29 -12.55 12.32 -9.64
N LYS A 30 -13.52 11.98 -10.50
CA LYS A 30 -14.59 12.90 -10.95
C LYS A 30 -15.67 13.12 -9.91
N GLY A 31 -16.04 12.06 -9.17
CA GLY A 31 -17.15 12.08 -8.22
C GLY A 31 -16.79 12.68 -6.86
N ASP A 32 -15.53 12.56 -6.45
CA ASP A 32 -15.02 13.09 -5.18
C ASP A 32 -13.85 14.07 -5.42
N THR A 33 -14.18 15.13 -6.13
CA THR A 33 -13.20 16.16 -6.54
C THR A 33 -12.61 16.90 -5.35
N GLU A 34 -13.36 17.08 -4.27
CA GLU A 34 -12.88 17.76 -3.06
C GLU A 34 -11.72 17.01 -2.43
N ARG A 35 -11.89 15.70 -2.16
CA ARG A 35 -10.80 14.85 -1.65
C ARG A 35 -9.64 14.75 -2.64
N PHE A 36 -9.95 14.62 -3.93
CA PHE A 36 -8.91 14.54 -4.95
C PHE A 36 -8.03 15.79 -4.97
N GLN A 37 -8.64 16.97 -4.98
CA GLN A 37 -7.89 18.23 -4.94
C GLN A 37 -7.13 18.43 -3.63
N ALA A 38 -7.71 18.02 -2.49
CA ALA A 38 -7.02 18.04 -1.21
C ALA A 38 -5.74 17.19 -1.22
N ILE A 39 -5.77 16.02 -1.85
CA ILE A 39 -4.61 15.13 -2.01
C ILE A 39 -3.57 15.76 -2.94
N MET A 40 -3.99 16.33 -4.07
CA MET A 40 -3.09 17.02 -4.99
C MET A 40 -2.41 18.22 -4.34
N ALA A 41 -3.15 19.01 -3.56
CA ALA A 41 -2.61 20.13 -2.79
C ALA A 41 -1.61 19.67 -1.73
N ALA A 42 -1.95 18.58 -1.00
CA ALA A 42 -1.04 17.98 -0.02
C ALA A 42 0.25 17.46 -0.69
N GLY A 43 0.13 16.84 -1.86
CA GLY A 43 1.27 16.40 -2.67
C GLY A 43 2.14 17.57 -3.11
N THR A 44 1.55 18.64 -3.61
CA THR A 44 2.27 19.86 -4.00
C THR A 44 2.98 20.52 -2.82
N HIS A 45 2.31 20.56 -1.65
CA HIS A 45 2.94 21.08 -0.43
C HIS A 45 4.13 20.21 0.03
N HIS A 46 4.00 18.88 -0.08
CA HIS A 46 5.02 17.94 0.38
C HIS A 46 6.24 17.89 -0.55
N TYR A 47 6.03 17.82 -1.87
CA TYR A 47 7.09 17.65 -2.86
C TYR A 47 7.60 18.98 -3.45
N GLY A 48 6.79 20.02 -3.42
CA GLY A 48 7.02 21.29 -4.10
C GLY A 48 6.62 21.26 -5.59
N GLU A 49 6.20 22.41 -6.11
CA GLU A 49 5.67 22.55 -7.49
C GLU A 49 6.65 22.06 -8.56
N GLY A 50 7.94 22.39 -8.42
CA GLY A 50 8.96 22.00 -9.40
C GLY A 50 9.10 20.48 -9.52
N LEU A 51 9.10 19.75 -8.39
CA LEU A 51 9.18 18.29 -8.42
C LEU A 51 7.88 17.66 -8.93
N MET A 52 6.72 18.27 -8.62
CA MET A 52 5.43 17.82 -9.19
C MET A 52 5.46 17.88 -10.72
N VAL A 53 5.94 18.95 -11.33
CA VAL A 53 6.02 19.10 -12.79
C VAL A 53 7.03 18.14 -13.41
N VAL A 54 8.27 18.15 -12.94
CA VAL A 54 9.36 17.33 -13.52
C VAL A 54 9.14 15.85 -13.25
N GLY A 55 8.78 15.52 -12.02
CA GLY A 55 8.51 14.14 -11.62
C GLY A 55 7.30 13.54 -12.35
N ASP A 56 6.27 14.33 -12.59
CA ASP A 56 5.09 13.92 -13.36
C ASP A 56 5.46 13.56 -14.80
N SER A 57 6.23 14.41 -15.47
CA SER A 57 6.70 14.17 -16.83
C SER A 57 7.56 12.90 -16.94
N ILE A 58 8.51 12.72 -16.03
CA ILE A 58 9.36 11.51 -15.98
C ILE A 58 8.51 10.26 -15.73
N SER A 59 7.59 10.32 -14.77
CA SER A 59 6.69 9.22 -14.41
C SER A 59 5.80 8.80 -15.58
N ARG A 60 5.26 9.78 -16.31
CA ARG A 60 4.44 9.55 -17.51
C ARG A 60 5.23 8.80 -18.58
N HIS A 61 6.44 9.25 -18.91
CA HIS A 61 7.29 8.60 -19.91
C HIS A 61 7.67 7.18 -19.50
N TRP A 62 8.01 6.98 -18.22
CA TRP A 62 8.37 5.67 -17.72
C TRP A 62 7.19 4.68 -17.75
N LEU A 63 5.98 5.10 -17.34
CA LEU A 63 4.76 4.28 -17.42
C LEU A 63 4.45 3.85 -18.85
N ALA A 64 4.55 4.77 -19.81
CA ALA A 64 4.36 4.45 -21.22
C ALA A 64 5.41 3.43 -21.71
N ALA A 65 6.66 3.58 -21.28
CA ALA A 65 7.75 2.68 -21.64
C ALA A 65 7.61 1.26 -21.03
N CYS A 66 6.86 1.10 -19.93
CA CYS A 66 6.58 -0.18 -19.30
C CYS A 66 5.35 -0.90 -19.87
N ALA A 67 4.67 -0.33 -20.87
CA ALA A 67 3.39 -0.83 -21.38
C ALA A 67 2.38 -1.08 -20.24
N ASN A 68 2.32 -0.15 -19.29
CA ASN A 68 1.50 -0.30 -18.10
C ASN A 68 0.00 -0.27 -18.46
N PRO A 69 -0.79 -1.29 -18.09
CA PRO A 69 -2.21 -1.38 -18.47
C PRO A 69 -3.07 -0.24 -17.88
N TYR A 70 -2.61 0.39 -16.80
CA TYR A 70 -3.32 1.49 -16.14
C TYR A 70 -2.86 2.88 -16.59
N ALA A 71 -1.92 2.98 -17.55
CA ALA A 71 -1.37 4.26 -17.99
C ALA A 71 -2.41 5.20 -18.59
N VAL A 72 -3.38 4.66 -19.32
CA VAL A 72 -4.49 5.43 -19.91
C VAL A 72 -5.39 5.99 -18.80
N GLU A 73 -5.75 5.16 -17.84
CA GLU A 73 -6.57 5.54 -16.68
C GLU A 73 -5.88 6.64 -15.84
N ILE A 74 -4.57 6.54 -15.62
CA ILE A 74 -3.79 7.58 -14.93
C ILE A 74 -3.76 8.89 -15.77
N ALA A 75 -3.69 8.78 -17.08
CA ALA A 75 -3.76 9.97 -17.96
C ALA A 75 -5.14 10.67 -17.89
N GLU A 76 -6.21 9.91 -17.80
CA GLU A 76 -7.56 10.45 -17.59
C GLU A 76 -7.71 11.11 -16.21
N ILE A 77 -7.15 10.48 -15.14
CA ILE A 77 -7.07 11.09 -13.81
C ILE A 77 -6.30 12.41 -13.86
N ALA A 78 -5.18 12.46 -14.58
CA ALA A 78 -4.38 13.67 -14.73
C ALA A 78 -5.15 14.78 -15.47
N ALA A 79 -5.98 14.41 -16.45
CA ALA A 79 -6.87 15.36 -17.13
C ALA A 79 -7.95 15.93 -16.18
N VAL A 80 -8.49 15.10 -15.28
CA VAL A 80 -9.44 15.55 -14.24
C VAL A 80 -8.77 16.48 -13.24
N ALA A 81 -7.51 16.19 -12.85
CA ALA A 81 -6.75 17.04 -11.90
C ALA A 81 -6.53 18.46 -12.45
N GLY A 82 -6.33 18.59 -13.77
CA GLY A 82 -6.05 19.89 -14.42
C GLY A 82 -4.72 20.53 -14.01
N MET A 83 -3.87 19.77 -13.29
CA MET A 83 -2.57 20.21 -12.78
C MET A 83 -1.54 19.07 -12.80
N PRO A 84 -0.22 19.35 -12.87
CA PRO A 84 0.80 18.33 -12.82
C PRO A 84 0.83 17.57 -11.49
N GLY A 85 1.28 16.32 -11.53
CA GLY A 85 1.56 15.51 -10.33
C GLY A 85 0.81 14.19 -10.25
N SER A 86 -0.24 13.97 -11.05
CA SER A 86 -1.03 12.73 -10.98
C SER A 86 -0.20 11.48 -11.29
N PHE A 87 0.67 11.52 -12.28
CA PHE A 87 1.58 10.41 -12.59
C PHE A 87 2.61 10.21 -11.49
N LEU A 88 3.19 11.30 -10.95
CA LEU A 88 4.14 11.21 -9.83
C LEU A 88 3.47 10.61 -8.60
N MET A 89 2.29 11.08 -8.22
CA MET A 89 1.55 10.60 -7.05
C MET A 89 1.15 9.13 -7.16
N ASN A 90 0.89 8.64 -8.36
CA ASN A 90 0.65 7.21 -8.62
C ASN A 90 1.92 6.35 -8.55
N LEU A 91 3.11 6.96 -8.55
CA LEU A 91 4.42 6.29 -8.50
C LEU A 91 5.29 6.71 -7.32
N SER A 92 4.79 7.54 -6.41
CA SER A 92 5.51 7.91 -5.20
C SER A 92 5.30 6.83 -4.13
N TYR A 93 6.37 6.10 -3.83
CA TYR A 93 6.37 5.02 -2.85
C TYR A 93 7.19 5.44 -1.63
N GLU A 94 6.65 6.32 -0.80
CA GLU A 94 7.35 6.86 0.38
C GLU A 94 6.65 6.49 1.69
N TRP A 95 5.70 5.57 1.63
CA TRP A 95 4.99 5.10 2.81
C TRP A 95 5.78 4.04 3.58
N ALA A 96 5.49 3.98 4.86
CA ALA A 96 5.82 2.87 5.74
C ALA A 96 4.54 2.14 6.11
N CYS A 97 4.68 0.93 6.58
CA CYS A 97 3.54 0.09 6.93
C CYS A 97 3.92 -0.91 8.02
N THR A 98 2.92 -1.45 8.69
CA THR A 98 3.04 -2.66 9.50
C THR A 98 1.90 -3.58 9.10
N THR A 99 2.20 -4.83 8.82
CA THR A 99 1.19 -5.78 8.37
C THR A 99 1.44 -7.14 9.03
N SER A 100 0.38 -7.86 9.34
CA SER A 100 0.42 -9.24 9.80
C SER A 100 -0.66 -10.05 9.10
N VAL A 101 -0.39 -11.33 8.89
CA VAL A 101 -1.37 -12.35 8.56
C VAL A 101 -1.32 -13.43 9.62
N THR A 102 -2.47 -13.72 10.22
CA THR A 102 -2.61 -14.67 11.32
C THR A 102 -3.97 -15.35 11.23
N ALA A 103 -4.14 -16.45 11.97
CA ALA A 103 -5.43 -17.11 12.04
C ALA A 103 -6.54 -16.15 12.47
N ASP A 104 -7.70 -16.27 11.87
CA ASP A 104 -8.87 -15.50 12.27
C ASP A 104 -9.44 -16.08 13.58
N PRO A 105 -9.57 -15.30 14.67
CA PRO A 105 -10.17 -15.79 15.92
C PRO A 105 -11.64 -16.19 15.78
N SER A 106 -12.34 -15.68 14.77
CA SER A 106 -13.72 -16.10 14.46
C SER A 106 -13.82 -17.48 13.81
N GLY A 107 -12.71 -18.08 13.38
CA GLY A 107 -12.58 -19.53 13.30
C GLY A 107 -12.39 -20.17 11.94
N SER A 108 -12.34 -19.49 10.80
CA SER A 108 -12.32 -20.26 9.53
C SER A 108 -11.35 -19.77 8.47
N GLY A 109 -10.27 -19.17 8.82
CA GLY A 109 -9.30 -18.71 7.81
C GLY A 109 -8.21 -17.90 8.42
N ASN A 110 -7.64 -17.02 7.64
CA ASN A 110 -6.70 -16.05 8.13
C ASN A 110 -7.29 -14.64 7.99
N ARG A 111 -6.77 -13.72 8.77
CA ARG A 111 -7.04 -12.30 8.62
C ARG A 111 -5.77 -11.50 8.43
N LEU A 112 -5.91 -10.39 7.76
CA LEU A 112 -4.87 -9.43 7.52
C LEU A 112 -5.08 -8.22 8.43
N LEU A 113 -4.03 -7.87 9.19
CA LEU A 113 -3.95 -6.65 10.00
C LEU A 113 -2.97 -5.70 9.33
N ARG A 114 -3.32 -4.40 9.23
CA ARG A 114 -2.46 -3.46 8.56
C ARG A 114 -2.58 -2.03 9.11
N THR A 115 -1.43 -1.33 9.25
CA THR A 115 -1.38 0.14 9.30
C THR A 115 -0.60 0.70 8.11
N LEU A 116 -1.09 1.82 7.57
CA LEU A 116 -0.37 2.63 6.59
C LEU A 116 0.17 3.88 7.27
N ASP A 117 1.47 4.07 7.20
CA ASP A 117 2.18 5.25 7.69
C ASP A 117 2.71 6.04 6.50
N TRP A 118 2.29 7.28 6.36
CA TRP A 118 2.76 8.15 5.29
C TRP A 118 2.94 9.58 5.79
N PRO A 119 4.09 10.22 5.51
CA PRO A 119 4.33 11.60 5.93
C PRO A 119 3.39 12.61 5.27
N LEU A 120 2.70 12.25 4.17
CA LEU A 120 1.73 13.12 3.52
C LEU A 120 0.59 13.50 4.48
N GLN A 121 0.57 14.75 4.90
CA GLN A 121 -0.43 15.24 5.83
C GLN A 121 -1.82 15.30 5.18
N GLY A 122 -2.86 15.00 5.96
CA GLY A 122 -4.24 15.03 5.49
C GLY A 122 -4.71 13.79 4.72
N LEU A 123 -3.81 12.89 4.29
CA LEU A 123 -4.19 11.71 3.53
C LEU A 123 -5.25 10.86 4.23
N GLY A 124 -5.12 10.63 5.55
CA GLY A 124 -6.06 9.81 6.31
C GLY A 124 -7.52 10.32 6.27
N ARG A 125 -7.73 11.63 6.11
CA ARG A 125 -9.08 12.23 5.95
C ARG A 125 -9.65 12.04 4.55
N ASN A 126 -8.81 11.69 3.58
CA ASN A 126 -9.19 11.55 2.18
C ASN A 126 -9.22 10.08 1.74
N VAL A 127 -9.04 9.14 2.68
CA VAL A 127 -9.20 7.71 2.43
C VAL A 127 -10.67 7.39 2.18
N VAL A 128 -10.91 6.50 1.24
CA VAL A 128 -12.24 5.96 0.89
C VAL A 128 -12.14 4.43 0.74
N VAL A 129 -13.25 3.75 0.82
CA VAL A 129 -13.39 2.36 0.36
C VAL A 129 -14.08 2.37 -0.98
N ALA A 130 -13.46 1.79 -1.99
CA ALA A 130 -13.99 1.72 -3.35
C ALA A 130 -14.31 0.27 -3.70
N THR A 131 -15.59 -0.03 -3.95
CA THR A 131 -16.02 -1.30 -4.53
C THR A 131 -15.64 -1.31 -5.99
N MET A 132 -14.67 -2.14 -6.34
CA MET A 132 -14.11 -2.29 -7.69
C MET A 132 -14.54 -3.61 -8.30
N GLU A 133 -14.50 -3.69 -9.62
CA GLU A 133 -14.78 -4.92 -10.36
C GLU A 133 -13.64 -5.21 -11.35
N GLY A 134 -13.15 -6.46 -11.33
CA GLY A 134 -12.22 -7.00 -12.31
C GLY A 134 -12.77 -8.29 -12.93
N ALA A 135 -12.04 -8.91 -13.83
CA ALA A 135 -12.42 -10.18 -14.47
C ALA A 135 -12.61 -11.35 -13.48
N ALA A 136 -12.00 -11.26 -12.30
CA ALA A 136 -12.14 -12.24 -11.23
C ALA A 136 -13.32 -11.96 -10.29
N GLY A 137 -14.02 -10.84 -10.45
CA GLY A 137 -15.14 -10.41 -9.62
C GLY A 137 -14.86 -9.15 -8.82
N VAL A 138 -15.74 -8.86 -7.88
CA VAL A 138 -15.74 -7.65 -7.07
C VAL A 138 -14.69 -7.72 -5.96
N TYR A 139 -14.14 -6.56 -5.57
CA TYR A 139 -13.26 -6.40 -4.41
C TYR A 139 -13.38 -4.98 -3.83
N GLU A 140 -13.08 -4.86 -2.54
CA GLU A 140 -13.04 -3.60 -1.81
C GLU A 140 -11.62 -3.07 -1.75
N ASN A 141 -11.36 -1.91 -2.33
CA ASN A 141 -10.06 -1.25 -2.34
C ASN A 141 -10.05 -0.09 -1.34
N VAL A 142 -9.23 -0.19 -0.30
CA VAL A 142 -8.99 0.93 0.61
C VAL A 142 -8.00 1.88 -0.07
N THR A 143 -8.48 2.99 -0.55
CA THR A 143 -7.79 3.87 -1.50
C THR A 143 -8.09 5.35 -1.26
N TRP A 144 -7.77 6.18 -2.21
CA TRP A 144 -8.12 7.61 -2.26
C TRP A 144 -8.33 8.07 -3.70
N PRO A 145 -9.13 9.12 -3.94
CA PRO A 145 -9.35 9.65 -5.28
C PRO A 145 -8.04 10.03 -5.98
N GLY A 146 -7.92 9.64 -7.24
CA GLY A 146 -6.73 9.91 -8.05
C GLY A 146 -5.65 8.83 -8.03
N PHE A 147 -5.83 7.75 -7.25
CA PHE A 147 -4.89 6.63 -7.21
C PHE A 147 -5.41 5.43 -7.99
N ALA A 148 -4.60 4.95 -8.94
CA ALA A 148 -4.97 3.85 -9.82
C ALA A 148 -4.44 2.47 -9.38
N GLY A 149 -3.65 2.41 -8.31
CA GLY A 149 -3.10 1.17 -7.77
C GLY A 149 -3.94 0.56 -6.65
N VAL A 150 -3.43 -0.53 -6.07
CA VAL A 150 -3.93 -1.12 -4.83
C VAL A 150 -2.81 -1.15 -3.81
N VAL A 151 -3.09 -0.64 -2.60
CA VAL A 151 -2.17 -0.74 -1.44
C VAL A 151 -2.72 -1.66 -0.36
N THR A 152 -4.05 -1.75 -0.27
CA THR A 152 -4.78 -2.67 0.61
C THR A 152 -6.13 -2.94 -0.01
N ALA A 153 -6.47 -4.20 -0.19
CA ALA A 153 -7.79 -4.57 -0.67
C ALA A 153 -8.22 -5.94 -0.13
N MET A 154 -9.52 -6.19 -0.19
CA MET A 154 -10.15 -7.45 0.15
C MET A 154 -11.13 -7.86 -0.94
N ALA A 155 -11.05 -9.09 -1.39
CA ALA A 155 -12.00 -9.71 -2.31
C ALA A 155 -12.83 -10.74 -1.54
N PRO A 156 -14.11 -10.45 -1.22
CA PRO A 156 -14.96 -11.34 -0.45
C PRO A 156 -14.98 -12.76 -1.01
N GLY A 157 -14.77 -13.77 -0.14
CA GLY A 157 -14.73 -15.17 -0.52
C GLY A 157 -13.51 -15.60 -1.35
N ARG A 158 -12.48 -14.76 -1.48
CA ARG A 158 -11.25 -15.06 -2.24
C ARG A 158 -9.98 -14.86 -1.38
N PHE A 159 -9.59 -13.63 -1.14
CA PHE A 159 -8.41 -13.27 -0.36
C PHE A 159 -8.39 -11.77 -0.05
N SER A 160 -7.59 -11.39 0.93
CA SER A 160 -7.17 -10.01 1.17
C SER A 160 -5.66 -9.86 1.00
N ALA A 161 -5.20 -8.67 0.62
CA ALA A 161 -3.78 -8.40 0.49
C ALA A 161 -3.42 -6.95 0.76
N ALA A 162 -2.18 -6.75 1.20
CA ALA A 162 -1.58 -5.44 1.40
C ALA A 162 -0.12 -5.42 0.92
N ILE A 163 0.37 -4.22 0.61
CA ILE A 163 1.75 -4.00 0.20
C ILE A 163 2.48 -3.12 1.23
N ASN A 164 3.69 -3.55 1.62
CA ASN A 164 4.62 -2.74 2.40
C ASN A 164 5.85 -2.43 1.54
N GLN A 165 6.51 -1.32 1.85
CA GLN A 165 7.71 -0.93 1.13
C GLN A 165 8.98 -1.37 1.87
N PRO A 166 9.89 -2.10 1.20
CA PRO A 166 11.21 -2.42 1.73
C PRO A 166 12.08 -1.19 1.97
N PRO A 167 13.17 -1.32 2.74
CA PRO A 167 14.19 -0.29 2.84
C PRO A 167 14.74 0.08 1.47
N MET A 168 15.05 1.34 1.25
CA MET A 168 15.80 1.75 0.06
C MET A 168 17.19 1.10 0.09
N ARG A 169 17.60 0.38 -0.96
CA ARG A 169 18.91 -0.28 -1.02
C ARG A 169 20.02 0.73 -0.76
N LYS A 170 20.94 0.32 0.11
CA LYS A 170 22.12 1.11 0.47
C LYS A 170 23.32 0.64 -0.36
N TRP A 171 23.91 1.56 -1.11
CA TRP A 171 25.09 1.34 -1.95
C TRP A 171 26.30 2.12 -1.45
N SER A 172 26.06 3.19 -0.68
CA SER A 172 27.09 4.15 -0.25
C SER A 172 26.78 4.71 1.15
N PRO A 173 27.67 5.52 1.73
CA PRO A 173 27.35 6.31 2.92
C PRO A 173 26.34 7.45 2.63
N SER A 174 26.29 7.97 1.40
CA SER A 174 25.46 9.13 1.02
C SER A 174 24.02 8.72 0.69
N PHE A 175 23.04 9.37 1.35
CA PHE A 175 21.62 9.18 1.06
C PHE A 175 21.27 9.57 -0.39
N TRP A 176 21.76 10.73 -0.85
CA TRP A 176 21.42 11.25 -2.17
C TRP A 176 22.02 10.40 -3.31
N LEU A 177 23.21 9.84 -3.09
CA LEU A 177 23.82 8.92 -4.06
C LEU A 177 23.01 7.62 -4.14
N ASP A 178 22.63 7.06 -2.99
CA ASP A 178 21.77 5.87 -2.96
C ASP A 178 20.42 6.12 -3.62
N TRP A 179 19.80 7.27 -3.32
CA TRP A 179 18.55 7.67 -3.95
C TRP A 179 18.67 7.74 -5.47
N GLY A 180 19.71 8.41 -5.98
CA GLY A 180 19.98 8.51 -7.41
C GLY A 180 20.21 7.15 -8.08
N ILE A 181 21.02 6.28 -7.47
CA ILE A 181 21.27 4.91 -7.97
C ILE A 181 19.96 4.11 -8.04
N ASN A 182 19.17 4.12 -6.97
CA ASN A 182 17.89 3.38 -6.93
C ASN A 182 16.90 3.92 -7.99
N ARG A 183 16.84 5.25 -8.22
CA ARG A 183 16.02 5.85 -9.28
C ARG A 183 16.50 5.46 -10.68
N CYS A 184 17.80 5.49 -10.95
CA CYS A 184 18.35 5.02 -12.22
C CYS A 184 18.06 3.53 -12.48
N ARG A 185 18.14 2.71 -11.45
CA ARG A 185 17.79 1.28 -11.54
C ARG A 185 16.31 1.11 -11.88
N LEU A 186 15.41 1.80 -11.18
CA LEU A 186 13.97 1.77 -11.44
C LEU A 186 13.65 2.15 -12.89
N TRP A 187 14.19 3.27 -13.38
CA TRP A 187 13.88 3.78 -14.72
C TRP A 187 14.41 2.90 -15.86
N ARG A 188 15.41 2.07 -15.58
CA ARG A 188 15.94 1.08 -16.56
C ARG A 188 15.10 -0.18 -16.64
N ARG A 189 14.26 -0.46 -15.62
CA ARG A 189 13.44 -1.67 -15.62
C ARG A 189 12.14 -1.44 -16.38
N ARG A 190 11.77 -2.42 -17.20
CA ARG A 190 10.53 -2.47 -18.00
C ARG A 190 9.55 -3.43 -17.37
N ALA A 191 9.19 -3.18 -16.09
CA ALA A 191 8.28 -4.01 -15.31
C ALA A 191 7.23 -3.14 -14.61
N LEU A 192 6.14 -3.75 -14.15
CA LEU A 192 5.07 -3.02 -13.49
C LEU A 192 5.47 -2.56 -12.08
N PRO A 193 4.99 -1.39 -11.65
CA PRO A 193 5.02 -0.98 -10.25
C PRO A 193 4.31 -2.01 -9.38
N PRO A 194 4.81 -2.29 -8.15
CA PRO A 194 4.21 -3.29 -7.27
C PRO A 194 2.72 -3.06 -6.97
N VAL A 195 2.27 -1.81 -6.82
CA VAL A 195 0.85 -1.49 -6.58
C VAL A 195 -0.04 -1.80 -7.78
N HIS A 196 0.51 -1.76 -8.99
CA HIS A 196 -0.21 -2.15 -10.20
C HIS A 196 -0.23 -3.67 -10.37
N VAL A 197 0.83 -4.38 -9.96
CA VAL A 197 0.80 -5.85 -9.89
C VAL A 197 -0.22 -6.30 -8.86
N LEU A 198 -0.30 -5.65 -7.70
CA LEU A 198 -1.30 -5.99 -6.70
C LEU A 198 -2.72 -5.72 -7.20
N ARG A 199 -2.97 -4.62 -7.92
CA ARG A 199 -4.25 -4.37 -8.58
C ARG A 199 -4.57 -5.46 -9.60
N GLN A 200 -3.62 -5.83 -10.47
CA GLN A 200 -3.81 -6.91 -11.44
C GLN A 200 -4.21 -8.21 -10.77
N VAL A 201 -3.66 -8.53 -9.59
CA VAL A 201 -4.03 -9.70 -8.80
C VAL A 201 -5.51 -9.65 -8.42
N PHE A 202 -6.01 -8.52 -7.92
CA PHE A 202 -7.44 -8.37 -7.58
C PHE A 202 -8.34 -8.41 -8.81
N ASP A 203 -7.89 -7.83 -9.92
CA ASP A 203 -8.63 -7.80 -11.17
C ASP A 203 -8.74 -9.20 -11.82
N THR A 204 -7.73 -10.10 -11.65
CA THR A 204 -7.63 -11.31 -12.47
C THR A 204 -7.57 -12.64 -11.70
N CYS A 205 -7.13 -12.66 -10.43
CA CYS A 205 -6.98 -13.89 -9.66
C CYS A 205 -8.25 -14.25 -8.89
N ARG A 206 -8.69 -15.49 -9.04
CA ARG A 206 -9.90 -16.00 -8.38
C ARG A 206 -9.62 -16.72 -7.08
N THR A 207 -8.37 -17.11 -6.84
CA THR A 207 -7.97 -17.89 -5.67
C THR A 207 -6.72 -17.33 -5.03
N TYR A 208 -6.55 -17.60 -3.72
CA TYR A 208 -5.32 -17.32 -3.00
C TYR A 208 -4.07 -17.87 -3.71
N ARG A 209 -4.15 -19.10 -4.24
CA ARG A 209 -3.04 -19.77 -4.92
C ARG A 209 -2.60 -19.02 -6.18
N GLU A 210 -3.56 -18.57 -7.00
CA GLU A 210 -3.28 -17.74 -8.17
C GLU A 210 -2.64 -16.43 -7.77
N ALA A 211 -3.20 -15.74 -6.76
CA ALA A 211 -2.67 -14.49 -6.23
C ALA A 211 -1.23 -14.65 -5.73
N LYS A 212 -0.96 -15.68 -4.91
CA LYS A 212 0.37 -16.01 -4.40
C LYS A 212 1.37 -16.24 -5.53
N LYS A 213 0.97 -16.99 -6.57
CA LYS A 213 1.80 -17.26 -7.74
C LYS A 213 2.14 -15.97 -8.48
N VAL A 214 1.15 -15.14 -8.82
CA VAL A 214 1.36 -13.87 -9.54
C VAL A 214 2.26 -12.93 -8.74
N LEU A 215 2.01 -12.77 -7.44
CA LEU A 215 2.83 -11.91 -6.57
C LEU A 215 4.27 -12.45 -6.41
N SER A 216 4.47 -13.76 -6.50
CA SER A 216 5.78 -14.39 -6.36
C SER A 216 6.60 -14.38 -7.65
N GLU A 217 5.97 -14.47 -8.82
CA GLU A 217 6.66 -14.72 -10.10
C GLU A 217 6.68 -13.50 -11.03
N THR A 218 5.72 -12.56 -10.93
CA THR A 218 5.70 -11.40 -11.83
C THR A 218 6.91 -10.51 -11.61
N PRO A 219 7.65 -10.12 -12.66
CA PRO A 219 8.74 -9.17 -12.55
C PRO A 219 8.26 -7.82 -11.98
N LEU A 220 9.02 -7.27 -11.03
CA LEU A 220 8.71 -5.99 -10.41
C LEU A 220 9.67 -4.90 -10.85
N ALA A 221 9.16 -3.68 -10.97
CA ALA A 221 9.98 -2.51 -11.25
C ALA A 221 10.89 -2.16 -10.06
N MET A 222 10.45 -2.48 -8.85
CA MET A 222 11.15 -2.22 -7.59
C MET A 222 10.77 -3.26 -6.54
N PRO A 223 11.57 -3.45 -5.47
CA PRO A 223 11.24 -4.35 -4.40
C PRO A 223 9.93 -3.99 -3.67
N ALA A 224 9.25 -5.01 -3.15
CA ALA A 224 8.03 -4.86 -2.35
C ALA A 224 7.87 -6.03 -1.37
N PHE A 225 7.12 -5.82 -0.29
CA PHE A 225 6.60 -6.88 0.56
C PHE A 225 5.10 -6.99 0.35
N PHE A 226 4.61 -8.17 0.03
CA PHE A 226 3.18 -8.42 -0.04
C PHE A 226 2.76 -9.30 1.13
N THR A 227 1.69 -8.92 1.81
CA THR A 227 1.00 -9.79 2.78
C THR A 227 -0.28 -10.26 2.12
N LEU A 228 -0.50 -11.57 2.11
CA LEU A 228 -1.66 -12.20 1.48
C LEU A 228 -2.35 -13.10 2.51
N SER A 229 -3.66 -12.96 2.63
CA SER A 229 -4.53 -13.74 3.52
C SER A 229 -5.68 -14.33 2.72
N GLY A 230 -5.85 -15.65 2.76
CA GLY A 230 -6.93 -16.36 2.11
C GLY A 230 -8.00 -16.80 3.11
N ILE A 231 -9.01 -17.48 2.59
CA ILE A 231 -10.19 -17.92 3.35
C ILE A 231 -9.98 -19.26 4.08
N GLU A 232 -8.93 -19.99 3.75
CA GLU A 232 -8.61 -21.27 4.38
C GLU A 232 -7.51 -21.11 5.44
N PRO A 233 -7.47 -21.96 6.50
CA PRO A 233 -6.53 -21.80 7.62
C PRO A 233 -5.04 -21.81 7.24
N ARG A 234 -4.68 -22.41 6.09
CA ARG A 234 -3.29 -22.48 5.59
C ARG A 234 -2.98 -21.45 4.50
N GLU A 235 -3.92 -20.56 4.22
CA GLU A 235 -3.79 -19.57 3.17
C GLU A 235 -3.38 -18.21 3.74
N GLY A 236 -2.17 -18.11 4.24
CA GLY A 236 -1.59 -16.86 4.72
C GLY A 236 -0.09 -16.83 4.48
N CYS A 237 0.45 -15.71 3.98
CA CYS A 237 1.90 -15.54 3.84
C CYS A 237 2.31 -14.07 3.75
N VAL A 238 3.59 -13.83 4.02
CA VAL A 238 4.34 -12.63 3.63
C VAL A 238 5.31 -13.02 2.53
N ILE A 239 5.28 -12.30 1.42
CA ILE A 239 6.13 -12.47 0.25
C ILE A 239 7.08 -11.29 0.18
N GLU A 240 8.35 -11.49 0.56
CA GLU A 240 9.40 -10.50 0.42
C GLU A 240 9.99 -10.60 -1.00
N ARG A 241 9.78 -9.55 -1.79
CA ARG A 241 10.21 -9.50 -3.19
C ARG A 241 11.35 -8.52 -3.39
N GLU A 242 12.45 -9.03 -3.92
CA GLU A 242 13.35 -8.24 -4.73
C GLU A 242 12.73 -8.05 -6.12
N GLU A 243 13.47 -7.44 -7.03
CA GLU A 243 12.98 -7.30 -8.41
C GLU A 243 12.82 -8.66 -9.10
N ASP A 244 13.73 -9.60 -8.83
CA ASP A 244 13.85 -10.90 -9.49
C ASP A 244 13.93 -12.10 -8.53
N ALA A 245 13.98 -11.88 -7.22
CA ALA A 245 14.02 -12.93 -6.20
C ALA A 245 12.81 -12.84 -5.26
N THR A 246 12.43 -13.99 -4.70
CA THR A 246 11.24 -14.15 -3.86
C THR A 246 11.57 -14.98 -2.64
N HIS A 247 11.17 -14.47 -1.47
CA HIS A 247 11.24 -15.18 -0.21
C HIS A 247 9.85 -15.20 0.43
N VAL A 248 9.31 -16.38 0.70
CA VAL A 248 7.96 -16.55 1.26
C VAL A 248 8.05 -17.04 2.70
N ARG A 249 7.33 -16.37 3.59
CA ARG A 249 7.11 -16.79 4.98
C ARG A 249 5.62 -17.08 5.16
N GLU A 250 5.27 -18.31 5.51
CA GLU A 250 3.88 -18.70 5.73
C GLU A 250 3.34 -18.12 7.05
N ALA A 251 2.02 -18.02 7.16
CA ALA A 251 1.36 -17.54 8.37
C ALA A 251 1.57 -18.51 9.57
N PRO A 252 1.65 -17.99 10.82
CA PRO A 252 1.57 -16.56 11.16
C PRO A 252 2.84 -15.81 10.76
N ALA A 253 2.69 -14.65 10.16
CA ALA A 253 3.83 -13.86 9.70
C ALA A 253 3.52 -12.36 9.70
N SER A 254 4.48 -11.56 10.15
CA SER A 254 4.38 -10.11 10.15
C SER A 254 5.49 -9.49 9.31
N VAL A 255 5.29 -8.26 8.87
CA VAL A 255 6.29 -7.45 8.17
C VAL A 255 6.06 -5.96 8.45
N ALA A 256 7.16 -5.23 8.58
CA ALA A 256 7.15 -3.77 8.62
C ALA A 256 7.89 -3.21 7.38
N ASN A 257 9.01 -2.52 7.58
CA ASN A 257 9.78 -1.92 6.49
C ASN A 257 11.26 -2.33 6.52
N HIS A 258 11.58 -3.52 6.99
CA HIS A 258 12.90 -4.13 6.93
C HIS A 258 12.79 -5.57 6.45
N TRP A 259 13.86 -6.06 5.84
CA TRP A 259 13.95 -7.44 5.38
C TRP A 259 14.02 -8.40 6.56
N VAL A 260 13.25 -9.46 6.54
CA VAL A 260 13.27 -10.53 7.57
C VAL A 260 13.91 -11.79 7.00
N ALA A 261 13.50 -12.23 5.81
CA ALA A 261 14.04 -13.42 5.16
C ALA A 261 15.30 -13.10 4.35
N ALA A 262 15.36 -11.95 3.69
CA ALA A 262 16.52 -11.51 2.92
C ALA A 262 17.42 -10.57 3.75
N HIS A 263 18.74 -10.74 3.65
CA HIS A 263 19.71 -9.89 4.32
C HIS A 263 20.27 -8.81 3.38
N ILE A 264 19.41 -7.86 3.00
CA ILE A 264 19.77 -6.79 2.06
C ILE A 264 20.03 -5.50 2.84
N PRO A 265 21.23 -4.90 2.73
CA PRO A 265 21.51 -3.61 3.32
C PRO A 265 20.56 -2.54 2.79
N GLY A 266 19.90 -1.83 3.71
CA GLY A 266 18.91 -0.82 3.33
C GLY A 266 18.87 0.35 4.29
N ARG A 267 18.36 1.49 3.79
CA ARG A 267 18.02 2.64 4.61
C ARG A 267 16.62 2.47 5.16
N CYS A 268 16.49 2.57 6.48
CA CYS A 268 15.21 2.42 7.17
C CYS A 268 14.12 3.32 6.57
N ARG A 269 12.89 2.82 6.56
CA ARG A 269 11.69 3.56 6.18
C ARG A 269 10.74 3.64 7.35
N GLY A 270 10.09 4.80 7.49
CA GLY A 270 9.14 5.07 8.57
C GLY A 270 9.82 5.16 9.95
N ILE A 271 8.98 5.28 10.94
CA ILE A 271 9.39 5.38 12.35
C ILE A 271 9.46 3.97 12.93
N ASP A 272 10.58 3.63 13.56
CA ASP A 272 10.78 2.40 14.33
C ASP A 272 10.22 1.11 13.69
N SER A 273 10.73 0.78 12.50
CA SER A 273 10.29 -0.41 11.76
C SER A 273 10.47 -1.70 12.56
N LEU A 274 11.55 -1.82 13.34
CA LEU A 274 11.82 -3.02 14.15
C LEU A 274 10.87 -3.11 15.34
N GLY A 275 10.65 -2.02 16.07
CA GLY A 275 9.72 -2.01 17.20
C GLY A 275 8.28 -2.28 16.75
N ARG A 276 7.84 -1.73 15.60
CA ARG A 276 6.53 -2.03 15.01
C ARG A 276 6.39 -3.51 14.66
N PHE A 277 7.40 -4.09 14.05
CA PHE A 277 7.43 -5.52 13.72
C PHE A 277 7.38 -6.38 15.00
N THR A 278 8.25 -6.09 15.98
CA THR A 278 8.32 -6.86 17.24
C THR A 278 6.99 -6.81 18.00
N LEU A 279 6.34 -5.63 18.06
CA LEU A 279 5.03 -5.53 18.68
C LEU A 279 4.00 -6.38 17.92
N MET A 280 3.95 -6.29 16.58
CA MET A 280 3.01 -7.05 15.77
C MET A 280 3.21 -8.57 15.94
N GLU A 281 4.46 -9.07 15.95
CA GLU A 281 4.77 -10.48 16.21
C GLU A 281 4.32 -10.92 17.62
N SER A 282 4.42 -10.03 18.62
CA SER A 282 4.05 -10.34 20.01
C SER A 282 2.53 -10.43 20.24
N LEU A 283 1.72 -9.89 19.34
CA LEU A 283 0.25 -9.91 19.47
C LEU A 283 -0.31 -11.32 19.25
N GLY A 284 0.37 -12.13 18.42
CA GLY A 284 -0.07 -13.50 18.13
C GLY A 284 -1.46 -13.58 17.52
N GLU A 285 -2.16 -14.70 17.77
CA GLU A 285 -3.48 -15.00 17.19
C GLU A 285 -4.66 -14.36 17.95
N GLY A 286 -4.39 -13.76 19.11
CA GLY A 286 -5.44 -13.22 20.00
C GLY A 286 -5.90 -11.80 19.71
N VAL A 287 -5.53 -11.21 18.58
CA VAL A 287 -5.85 -9.82 18.23
C VAL A 287 -7.32 -9.67 17.87
N LEU A 288 -8.02 -8.78 18.58
CA LEU A 288 -9.43 -8.48 18.38
C LEU A 288 -9.65 -7.41 17.30
N ASP A 289 -10.87 -7.33 16.77
CA ASP A 289 -11.27 -6.35 15.74
C ASP A 289 -11.48 -4.93 16.29
N ASP A 290 -11.24 -4.72 17.58
CA ASP A 290 -11.38 -3.43 18.28
C ASP A 290 -10.24 -2.44 18.04
N PHE A 291 -9.26 -2.77 17.18
CA PHE A 291 -8.07 -1.97 16.91
C PHE A 291 -7.17 -1.69 18.13
N SER A 292 -7.32 -2.38 19.26
CA SER A 292 -6.47 -2.24 20.45
C SER A 292 -4.99 -2.50 20.20
N TRP A 293 -4.67 -3.23 19.12
CA TRP A 293 -3.32 -3.47 18.64
C TRP A 293 -2.67 -2.23 18.01
N VAL A 294 -3.47 -1.22 17.60
CA VAL A 294 -2.98 0.03 17.00
C VAL A 294 -2.50 0.97 18.10
N ARG A 295 -1.38 0.64 18.70
CA ARG A 295 -0.70 1.38 19.76
C ARG A 295 0.77 1.61 19.44
N SER A 296 1.43 2.52 20.19
CA SER A 296 2.86 2.81 19.96
C SER A 296 3.71 1.53 20.11
N PRO A 297 4.67 1.27 19.19
CA PRO A 297 5.12 2.12 18.06
C PRO A 297 4.33 1.91 16.75
N ILE A 298 3.38 0.96 16.66
CA ILE A 298 2.55 0.76 15.46
C ILE A 298 1.76 2.05 15.15
N LEU A 299 1.11 2.63 16.16
CA LEU A 299 0.54 3.96 16.06
C LEU A 299 1.64 5.00 16.26
N ASN A 300 1.87 5.83 15.25
CA ASN A 300 2.87 6.90 15.27
C ASN A 300 2.36 8.14 14.51
N SER A 301 3.13 9.23 14.50
CA SER A 301 2.72 10.51 13.91
C SER A 301 2.44 10.46 12.40
N THR A 302 2.89 9.41 11.73
CA THR A 302 2.68 9.22 10.29
C THR A 302 1.59 8.19 9.96
N THR A 303 0.99 7.53 10.94
CA THR A 303 -0.10 6.58 10.73
C THR A 303 -1.33 7.30 10.16
N ARG A 304 -1.87 6.80 9.05
CA ARG A 304 -2.98 7.39 8.29
C ARG A 304 -4.23 6.54 8.31
N LEU A 305 -4.08 5.23 8.41
CA LEU A 305 -5.19 4.29 8.51
C LEU A 305 -4.76 2.99 9.21
N ALA A 306 -5.74 2.28 9.74
CA ALA A 306 -5.62 0.89 10.17
C ALA A 306 -6.75 0.07 9.52
N VAL A 307 -6.45 -1.17 9.18
CA VAL A 307 -7.38 -2.09 8.50
C VAL A 307 -7.28 -3.46 9.15
N VAL A 308 -8.44 -4.09 9.34
CA VAL A 308 -8.60 -5.52 9.56
C VAL A 308 -9.41 -6.06 8.39
N ALA A 309 -8.91 -7.11 7.72
CA ALA A 309 -9.60 -7.75 6.60
C ALA A 309 -9.59 -9.27 6.83
N ASN A 310 -10.77 -9.86 6.88
CA ASN A 310 -11.05 -11.28 7.14
C ASN A 310 -12.21 -11.80 6.27
#